data_50879136e803673f75264c2cada8e38a
#
_entry.id   50879136e803673f75264c2cada8e38a
#
_cell.length_a   1.000
_cell.length_b   1.000
_cell.length_c   1.000
_cell.angle_alpha   90.00
_cell.angle_beta   90.00
_cell.angle_gamma   90.00
#
_symmetry.space_group_name_H-M   'P 1'
#
loop_
_entity.id
_entity.type
_entity.pdbx_description
1 polymer ?
#
loop_
_entity_poly.entity_id
_entity_poly.type
_entity_poly.pdbx_seq_one_letter_code
_entity_poly.pdbx_strand_id
1 'polypeptide(L)'
;MEIAKTSLAGLLILSPARFGDARGYFSESWNRRLLADMGIDVDFVQDNHSLSSLAGTVRGLHFQSPPHAQIKLVRCGRGRLFDVAVDIR
;
A
#
# COMPACT_ATOMS: atom_id res chain seq x y z
N MET A 1 5.18 0.67 13.43
CA MET A 1 5.25 0.41 11.97
C MET A 1 6.44 -0.50 11.69
N GLU A 2 6.18 -1.63 11.11
CA GLU A 2 7.21 -2.53 10.63
C GLU A 2 7.31 -2.47 9.11
N ILE A 3 8.52 -2.54 8.58
CA ILE A 3 8.79 -2.50 7.14
C ILE A 3 9.54 -3.77 6.77
N ALA A 4 8.95 -4.57 5.89
CA ALA A 4 9.58 -5.76 5.35
C ALA A 4 9.97 -5.55 3.88
N LYS A 5 11.18 -5.96 3.53
CA LYS A 5 11.62 -6.02 2.14
C LYS A 5 11.06 -7.28 1.48
N THR A 6 10.88 -7.21 0.17
CA THR A 6 10.48 -8.35 -0.66
C THR A 6 11.62 -8.78 -1.58
N SER A 7 11.39 -9.82 -2.36
CA SER A 7 12.34 -10.26 -3.40
C SER A 7 12.52 -9.26 -4.53
N LEU A 8 11.56 -8.33 -4.70
CA LEU A 8 11.67 -7.25 -5.69
C LEU A 8 12.20 -6.00 -5.01
N ALA A 9 13.31 -5.46 -5.52
CA ALA A 9 13.90 -4.23 -4.99
C ALA A 9 12.91 -3.06 -5.09
N GLY A 10 12.69 -2.36 -3.97
CA GLY A 10 11.77 -1.22 -3.90
C GLY A 10 10.33 -1.58 -3.62
N LEU A 11 9.94 -2.84 -3.65
CA LEU A 11 8.62 -3.30 -3.21
C LEU A 11 8.69 -3.66 -1.73
N LEU A 12 7.88 -2.98 -0.93
CA LEU A 12 7.91 -3.10 0.53
C LEU A 12 6.54 -3.52 1.07
N ILE A 13 6.55 -4.22 2.19
CA ILE A 13 5.36 -4.51 2.98
C ILE A 13 5.42 -3.68 4.25
N LEU A 14 4.41 -2.82 4.45
CA LEU A 14 4.28 -1.99 5.63
C LEU A 14 3.22 -2.60 6.55
N SER A 15 3.58 -2.79 7.82
CA SER A 15 2.70 -3.37 8.83
C SER A 15 2.52 -2.37 9.98
N PRO A 16 1.45 -1.55 9.96
CA PRO A 16 1.16 -0.63 11.05
C PRO A 16 0.81 -1.36 12.34
N ALA A 17 1.21 -0.80 13.47
CA ALA A 17 0.75 -1.28 14.76
C ALA A 17 -0.76 -1.06 14.93
N ARG A 18 -1.44 -1.98 15.60
CA ARG A 18 -2.84 -1.86 15.97
C ARG A 18 -2.97 -1.76 17.48
N PHE A 19 -3.73 -0.78 17.92
CA PHE A 19 -4.01 -0.54 19.34
C PHE A 19 -5.47 -0.88 19.58
N GLY A 20 -5.71 -2.06 20.16
CA GLY A 20 -7.04 -2.62 20.33
C GLY A 20 -7.61 -2.46 21.74
N ASP A 21 -8.94 -2.40 21.81
CA ASP A 21 -9.73 -2.51 23.03
C ASP A 21 -11.07 -3.18 22.72
N ALA A 22 -11.99 -3.19 23.67
CA ALA A 22 -13.31 -3.83 23.49
C ALA A 22 -14.17 -3.19 22.37
N ARG A 23 -13.85 -1.97 21.93
CA ARG A 23 -14.56 -1.28 20.85
C ARG A 23 -14.02 -1.60 19.46
N GLY A 24 -12.82 -2.19 19.36
CA GLY A 24 -12.14 -2.45 18.12
C GLY A 24 -10.66 -2.07 18.19
N TYR A 25 -10.14 -1.44 17.14
CA TYR A 25 -8.74 -1.01 17.14
C TYR A 25 -8.56 0.34 16.47
N PHE A 26 -7.45 0.97 16.81
CA PHE A 26 -6.92 2.17 16.16
C PHE A 26 -5.54 1.82 15.56
N SER A 27 -5.26 2.33 14.38
CA SER A 27 -3.97 2.14 13.72
C SER A 27 -3.61 3.37 12.91
N GLU A 28 -2.37 3.82 13.04
CA GLU A 28 -1.81 4.83 12.15
C GLU A 28 -1.24 4.13 10.92
N SER A 29 -1.95 4.24 9.80
CA SER A 29 -1.60 3.52 8.58
C SER A 29 -0.62 4.27 7.69
N TRP A 30 -0.55 5.59 7.82
CA TRP A 30 0.43 6.44 7.13
C TRP A 30 0.80 7.65 8.00
N ASN A 31 2.10 7.90 8.10
CA ASN A 31 2.65 9.10 8.72
C ASN A 31 3.90 9.48 7.94
N ARG A 32 3.84 10.58 7.19
CA ARG A 32 4.92 10.98 6.29
C ARG A 32 6.25 11.14 7.01
N ARG A 33 6.25 11.83 8.16
CA ARG A 33 7.46 12.08 8.93
C ARG A 33 8.07 10.79 9.47
N LEU A 34 7.24 9.93 10.07
CA LEU A 34 7.68 8.65 10.62
C LEU A 34 8.28 7.77 9.53
N LEU A 35 7.61 7.66 8.40
CA LEU A 35 8.07 6.81 7.30
C LEU A 35 9.32 7.39 6.62
N ALA A 36 9.44 8.72 6.52
CA ALA A 36 10.65 9.37 6.03
C ALA A 36 11.86 9.06 6.94
N ASP A 37 11.67 9.10 8.25
CA ASP A 37 12.70 8.73 9.23
C ASP A 37 13.11 7.26 9.12
N MET A 38 12.22 6.41 8.61
CA MET A 38 12.47 4.99 8.35
C MET A 38 12.99 4.69 6.93
N GLY A 39 13.27 5.73 6.14
CA GLY A 39 13.82 5.59 4.79
C GLY A 39 12.79 5.61 3.66
N ILE A 40 11.51 5.83 3.96
CA ILE A 40 10.44 5.96 2.95
C ILE A 40 10.01 7.43 2.89
N ASP A 41 10.72 8.19 2.07
CA ASP A 41 10.46 9.62 1.90
C ASP A 41 9.59 9.84 0.66
N VAL A 42 8.28 9.72 0.85
CA VAL A 42 7.27 9.85 -0.20
C VAL A 42 6.20 10.84 0.24
N ASP A 43 5.84 11.72 -0.68
CA ASP A 43 4.75 12.68 -0.51
C ASP A 43 3.58 12.25 -1.39
N PHE A 44 2.63 11.53 -0.84
CA PHE A 44 1.43 11.12 -1.56
C PHE A 44 0.50 12.31 -1.75
N VAL A 45 0.12 12.57 -2.98
CA VAL A 45 -0.66 13.74 -3.38
C VAL A 45 -2.06 13.39 -3.91
N GLN A 46 -2.36 12.10 -4.02
CA GLN A 46 -3.62 11.60 -4.54
C GLN A 46 -4.03 10.34 -3.79
N ASP A 47 -5.28 10.25 -3.42
CA ASP A 47 -5.88 9.09 -2.77
C ASP A 47 -7.07 8.60 -3.60
N ASN A 48 -7.09 7.31 -3.88
CA ASN A 48 -8.17 6.68 -4.63
C ASN A 48 -8.78 5.55 -3.81
N HIS A 49 -10.07 5.38 -3.92
CA HIS A 49 -10.80 4.31 -3.28
C HIS A 49 -11.61 3.55 -4.33
N SER A 50 -11.56 2.23 -4.31
CA SER A 50 -12.33 1.41 -5.24
C SER A 50 -13.06 0.29 -4.53
N LEU A 51 -14.20 -0.10 -5.07
CA LEU A 51 -14.98 -1.24 -4.64
C LEU A 51 -15.18 -2.17 -5.82
N SER A 52 -14.87 -3.44 -5.63
CA SER A 52 -15.22 -4.51 -6.58
C SER A 52 -16.40 -5.28 -6.00
N SER A 53 -17.56 -5.16 -6.64
CA SER A 53 -18.81 -5.72 -6.12
C SER A 53 -18.94 -7.23 -6.35
N LEU A 54 -18.18 -7.78 -7.29
CA LEU A 54 -18.20 -9.21 -7.63
C LEU A 54 -16.88 -9.87 -7.24
N ALA A 55 -16.97 -11.01 -6.56
CA ALA A 55 -15.79 -11.83 -6.29
C ALA A 55 -15.14 -12.28 -7.61
N GLY A 56 -13.81 -12.34 -7.63
CA GLY A 56 -13.06 -12.72 -8.82
C GLY A 56 -12.86 -11.60 -9.84
N THR A 57 -13.26 -10.37 -9.54
CA THR A 57 -12.96 -9.22 -10.40
C THR A 57 -11.46 -9.05 -10.54
N VAL A 58 -10.99 -8.96 -11.78
CA VAL A 58 -9.59 -8.72 -12.12
C VAL A 58 -9.44 -7.26 -12.58
N ARG A 59 -8.46 -6.57 -11.99
CA ARG A 59 -8.06 -5.23 -12.39
C ARG A 59 -6.58 -5.23 -12.71
N GLY A 60 -6.21 -4.79 -13.87
CA GLY A 60 -4.80 -4.67 -14.26
C GLY A 60 -4.39 -5.68 -15.32
N LEU A 61 -3.10 -5.91 -15.48
CA LEU A 61 -2.02 -5.18 -14.80
C LEU A 61 -1.95 -3.73 -15.29
N HIS A 62 -1.51 -2.81 -14.40
CA HIS A 62 -1.38 -1.39 -14.74
C HIS A 62 0.01 -0.88 -14.36
N PHE A 63 0.54 0.00 -15.18
CA PHE A 63 1.72 0.80 -14.83
C PHE A 63 1.66 2.14 -15.54
N GLN A 64 2.47 3.07 -15.08
CA GLN A 64 2.63 4.38 -15.69
C GLN A 64 4.10 4.61 -15.99
N SER A 65 4.39 4.91 -17.26
CA SER A 65 5.75 5.20 -17.70
C SER A 65 6.14 6.64 -17.41
N PRO A 66 7.46 6.94 -17.32
CA PRO A 66 7.91 8.32 -17.21
C PRO A 66 7.38 9.19 -18.38
N PRO A 67 7.05 10.45 -18.15
CA PRO A 67 7.23 11.22 -16.91
C PRO A 67 6.07 11.08 -15.91
N HIS A 68 5.15 10.13 -16.11
CA HIS A 68 3.94 9.99 -15.29
C HIS A 68 4.02 8.81 -14.30
N ALA A 69 5.21 8.26 -14.09
CA ALA A 69 5.42 7.18 -13.12
C ALA A 69 4.96 7.60 -11.72
N GLN A 70 4.31 6.68 -11.00
CA GLN A 70 3.78 6.92 -9.66
C GLN A 70 4.25 5.85 -8.69
N ILE A 71 4.57 6.28 -7.46
CA ILE A 71 4.67 5.39 -6.31
C ILE A 71 3.25 5.18 -5.77
N LYS A 72 2.93 3.95 -5.44
CA LYS A 72 1.60 3.57 -4.94
C LYS A 72 1.71 2.88 -3.60
N LEU A 73 0.86 3.29 -2.65
CA LEU A 73 0.62 2.58 -1.40
C LEU A 73 -0.77 1.94 -1.50
N VAL A 74 -0.81 0.62 -1.43
CA VAL A 74 -2.05 -0.14 -1.63
C VAL A 74 -2.38 -0.92 -0.37
N ARG A 75 -3.64 -0.90 0.02
CA ARG A 75 -4.15 -1.75 1.09
C ARG A 75 -5.57 -2.21 0.80
N CYS A 76 -5.94 -3.36 1.36
CA CYS A 76 -7.31 -3.83 1.32
C CYS A 76 -8.02 -3.40 2.61
N GLY A 77 -8.98 -2.48 2.53
CA GLY A 77 -9.72 -1.95 3.67
C GLY A 77 -10.80 -2.90 4.17
N ARG A 78 -11.35 -3.73 3.29
CA ARG A 78 -12.38 -4.72 3.61
C ARG A 78 -12.33 -5.87 2.61
N GLY A 79 -12.50 -7.09 3.10
CA GLY A 79 -12.50 -8.27 2.26
C GLY A 79 -11.10 -8.82 2.00
N ARG A 80 -10.89 -9.36 0.81
CA ARG A 80 -9.62 -9.98 0.41
C ARG A 80 -9.21 -9.48 -0.97
N LEU A 81 -7.94 -9.17 -1.09
CA LEU A 81 -7.31 -8.75 -2.33
C LEU A 81 -6.07 -9.62 -2.58
N PHE A 82 -5.97 -10.21 -3.77
CA PHE A 82 -4.74 -10.85 -4.23
C PHE A 82 -4.01 -9.85 -5.13
N ASP A 83 -2.90 -9.33 -4.66
CA ASP A 83 -2.11 -8.34 -5.39
C ASP A 83 -0.88 -9.00 -6.02
N VAL A 84 -0.63 -8.68 -7.27
CA VAL A 84 0.53 -9.18 -8.02
C VAL A 84 1.35 -7.99 -8.51
N ALA A 85 2.60 -7.94 -8.11
CA ALA A 85 3.57 -6.97 -8.59
C ALA A 85 4.55 -7.64 -9.56
N VAL A 86 4.71 -7.04 -10.73
CA VAL A 86 5.65 -7.49 -11.75
C VAL A 86 6.71 -6.41 -11.96
N ASP A 87 7.98 -6.78 -11.83
CA ASP A 87 9.09 -5.89 -12.09
C ASP A 87 9.40 -5.89 -13.59
N ILE A 88 9.18 -4.75 -14.22
CA ILE A 88 9.46 -4.55 -15.66
C ILE A 88 10.72 -3.72 -15.91
N ARG A 89 11.49 -3.45 -14.86
CA ARG A 89 12.75 -2.68 -14.98
C ARG A 89 13.83 -3.48 -15.69
#